data_d105dcc13443309ab46387c4cd70730d
#
_entry.id   d105dcc13443309ab46387c4cd70730d
#
_cell.length_a   1.000
_cell.length_b   1.000
_cell.length_c   1.000
_cell.angle_alpha   90.00
_cell.angle_beta   90.00
_cell.angle_gamma   90.00
#
_symmetry.space_group_name_H-M   'P 1'
#
loop_
_entity.id
_entity.type
_entity.pdbx_description
1 polymer ?
#
loop_
_entity_poly.entity_id
_entity_poly.type
_entity_poly.pdbx_seq_one_letter_code
_entity_poly.pdbx_strand_id
1 'polypeptide(L)'
;KLNIEQNHAILAKHSFEHEIAYALSNNILGSIDINRGDYLVGWDTDQFPNNVEELVLPFYYIFKNGGFSSGGLNMDAKIRRQSIDPEDLFYAHIGSMDTCARTLIAVEKMINDGSYEFFLKQRYESWNDNSELMNKLSLEDIHNKVIKENINPDPKSGRQEYLENLINSF
;
A
#
# COMPACT_ATOMS: atom_id res chain seq x y z
N LYS A 1 2.05 17.82 7.62
CA LYS A 1 1.65 16.79 6.67
C LYS A 1 2.78 16.55 5.67
N LEU A 2 2.93 15.31 5.20
CA LEU A 2 3.95 14.92 4.24
C LEU A 2 3.37 14.89 2.83
N ASN A 3 4.20 15.22 1.85
CA ASN A 3 4.04 14.82 0.47
C ASN A 3 4.87 13.56 0.27
N ILE A 4 4.27 12.47 -0.21
CA ILE A 4 4.95 11.19 -0.39
C ILE A 4 5.04 10.91 -1.88
N GLU A 5 6.27 10.66 -2.31
CA GLU A 5 6.59 10.40 -3.69
C GLU A 5 6.90 8.91 -3.91
N GLN A 6 6.24 8.32 -4.92
CA GLN A 6 6.39 6.89 -5.21
C GLN A 6 7.84 6.52 -5.55
N ASN A 7 8.52 7.31 -6.38
CA ASN A 7 9.90 7.01 -6.76
C ASN A 7 10.86 7.12 -5.58
N HIS A 8 10.66 8.06 -4.67
CA HIS A 8 11.46 8.17 -3.46
C HIS A 8 11.27 6.96 -2.52
N ALA A 9 10.07 6.41 -2.43
CA ALA A 9 9.84 5.15 -1.70
C ALA A 9 10.68 4.01 -2.33
N ILE A 10 10.65 3.87 -3.65
CA ILE A 10 11.45 2.87 -4.38
C ILE A 10 12.95 3.05 -4.13
N LEU A 11 13.46 4.27 -4.16
CA LEU A 11 14.87 4.57 -3.86
C LEU A 11 15.24 4.22 -2.41
N ALA A 12 14.33 4.43 -1.47
CA ALA A 12 14.49 4.02 -0.08
C ALA A 12 14.35 2.51 0.14
N LYS A 13 14.05 1.73 -0.90
CA LYS A 13 13.80 0.29 -0.85
C LYS A 13 12.52 -0.07 -0.09
N HIS A 14 11.57 0.84 -0.09
CA HIS A 14 10.22 0.61 0.40
C HIS A 14 9.24 0.47 -0.77
N SER A 15 8.15 -0.23 -0.54
CA SER A 15 7.02 -0.16 -1.46
C SER A 15 6.20 1.11 -1.21
N PHE A 16 5.49 1.58 -2.23
CA PHE A 16 4.72 2.82 -2.11
C PHE A 16 3.56 2.68 -1.11
N GLU A 17 2.90 1.52 -1.08
CA GLU A 17 1.84 1.25 -0.10
C GLU A 17 2.36 1.25 1.34
N HIS A 18 3.61 0.84 1.59
CA HIS A 18 4.23 0.93 2.92
C HIS A 18 4.28 2.38 3.40
N GLU A 19 4.80 3.28 2.58
CA GLU A 19 4.90 4.71 2.92
C GLU A 19 3.51 5.33 3.16
N ILE A 20 2.54 5.02 2.32
CA ILE A 20 1.17 5.50 2.45
C ILE A 20 0.52 4.98 3.74
N ALA A 21 0.61 3.67 4.00
CA ALA A 21 0.03 3.05 5.18
C ALA A 21 0.67 3.61 6.47
N TYR A 22 1.98 3.78 6.49
CA TYR A 22 2.70 4.40 7.61
C TYR A 22 2.25 5.85 7.85
N ALA A 23 2.15 6.64 6.80
CA ALA A 23 1.73 8.03 6.92
C ALA A 23 0.27 8.18 7.37
N LEU A 24 -0.62 7.31 6.93
CA LEU A 24 -2.01 7.29 7.36
C LEU A 24 -2.13 6.87 8.84
N SER A 25 -1.43 5.81 9.26
CA SER A 25 -1.47 5.33 10.65
C SER A 25 -0.93 6.37 11.65
N ASN A 26 -0.02 7.24 11.22
CA ASN A 26 0.51 8.34 12.02
C ASN A 26 -0.22 9.68 11.79
N ASN A 27 -1.27 9.70 10.97
CA ASN A 27 -2.04 10.91 10.63
C ASN A 27 -1.17 12.05 10.08
N ILE A 28 -0.17 11.74 9.26
CA ILE A 28 0.76 12.71 8.66
C ILE A 28 0.66 12.80 7.14
N LEU A 29 -0.15 11.98 6.48
CA LEU A 29 -0.36 12.08 5.03
C LEU A 29 -0.94 13.45 4.65
N GLY A 30 -0.37 14.10 3.67
CA GLY A 30 -0.84 15.35 3.05
C GLY A 30 -1.23 15.14 1.60
N SER A 31 -0.24 14.94 0.76
CA SER A 31 -0.39 14.73 -0.69
C SER A 31 0.50 13.57 -1.15
N ILE A 32 0.35 13.18 -2.40
CA ILE A 32 1.21 12.20 -3.05
C ILE A 32 1.66 12.69 -4.43
N ASP A 33 2.89 12.38 -4.76
CA ASP A 33 3.41 12.49 -6.12
C ASP A 33 3.53 11.07 -6.70
N ILE A 34 2.72 10.80 -7.71
CA ILE A 34 2.76 9.53 -8.42
C ILE A 34 3.72 9.63 -9.61
N ASN A 35 4.83 9.03 -9.43
CA ASN A 35 5.83 8.76 -10.47
C ASN A 35 6.44 7.40 -10.16
N ARG A 36 6.83 6.67 -11.16
CA ARG A 36 7.49 5.39 -10.90
C ARG A 36 8.99 5.50 -11.10
N GLY A 37 9.73 4.75 -10.32
CA GLY A 37 11.15 4.56 -10.46
C GLY A 37 11.53 3.27 -11.17
N ASP A 38 12.80 3.13 -11.42
CA ASP A 38 13.40 1.88 -11.85
C ASP A 38 14.17 1.29 -10.67
N TYR A 39 13.80 0.09 -10.25
CA TYR A 39 14.41 -0.60 -9.10
C TYR A 39 15.90 -0.87 -9.24
N LEU A 40 16.42 -0.90 -10.47
CA LEU A 40 17.81 -1.25 -10.77
C LEU A 40 18.71 -0.01 -10.96
N VAL A 41 18.14 1.12 -11.34
CA VAL A 41 18.91 2.29 -11.76
C VAL A 41 19.52 3.03 -10.56
N GLY A 42 18.82 3.13 -9.45
CA GLY A 42 19.35 3.72 -8.22
C GLY A 42 19.41 5.25 -8.19
N TRP A 43 18.74 5.94 -9.12
CA TRP A 43 18.51 7.37 -9.08
C TRP A 43 17.08 7.73 -9.44
N ASP A 44 16.71 8.97 -9.21
CA ASP A 44 15.38 9.49 -9.43
C ASP A 44 15.04 9.59 -10.92
N THR A 45 14.16 8.72 -11.40
CA THR A 45 13.81 8.62 -12.80
C THR A 45 12.50 9.31 -13.18
N ASP A 46 11.64 9.59 -12.21
CA ASP A 46 10.36 10.30 -12.32
C ASP A 46 9.54 9.90 -13.55
N GLN A 47 9.34 8.61 -13.71
CA GLN A 47 8.61 8.11 -14.87
C GLN A 47 7.11 8.24 -14.64
N PHE A 48 6.36 8.60 -15.68
CA PHE A 48 4.90 8.57 -15.62
C PHE A 48 4.38 7.19 -15.20
N PRO A 49 3.40 7.12 -14.27
CA PRO A 49 2.81 5.86 -13.83
C PRO A 49 2.06 5.20 -14.99
N ASN A 50 2.26 3.90 -15.14
CA ASN A 50 1.60 3.09 -16.18
C ASN A 50 1.27 1.66 -15.70
N ASN A 51 1.37 1.42 -14.40
CA ASN A 51 1.12 0.12 -13.80
C ASN A 51 0.03 0.25 -12.73
N VAL A 52 -1.12 -0.38 -12.97
CA VAL A 52 -2.27 -0.37 -12.06
C VAL A 52 -1.93 -1.09 -10.75
N GLU A 53 -1.20 -2.21 -10.83
CA GLU A 53 -0.84 -3.03 -9.67
C GLU A 53 -0.07 -2.23 -8.60
N GLU A 54 0.86 -1.38 -9.02
CA GLU A 54 1.64 -0.54 -8.10
C GLU A 54 0.80 0.51 -7.36
N LEU A 55 -0.38 0.85 -7.88
CA LEU A 55 -1.22 1.92 -7.35
C LEU A 55 -2.46 1.42 -6.58
N VAL A 56 -2.87 0.15 -6.75
CA VAL A 56 -4.10 -0.37 -6.14
C VAL A 56 -4.08 -0.26 -4.63
N LEU A 57 -3.07 -0.78 -3.95
CA LEU A 57 -2.99 -0.73 -2.50
C LEU A 57 -2.79 0.69 -1.95
N PRO A 58 -1.90 1.54 -2.49
CA PRO A 58 -1.82 2.94 -2.10
C PRO A 58 -3.15 3.67 -2.18
N PHE A 59 -3.88 3.54 -3.29
CA PHE A 59 -5.19 4.17 -3.47
C PHE A 59 -6.24 3.57 -2.54
N TYR A 60 -6.25 2.24 -2.37
CA TYR A 60 -7.14 1.58 -1.42
C TYR A 60 -7.00 2.18 -0.01
N TYR A 61 -5.78 2.30 0.50
CA TYR A 61 -5.55 2.85 1.83
C TYR A 61 -5.96 4.32 1.94
N ILE A 62 -5.67 5.13 0.93
CA ILE A 62 -6.08 6.54 0.89
C ILE A 62 -7.61 6.65 0.94
N PHE A 63 -8.32 5.95 0.05
CA PHE A 63 -9.78 6.04 -0.03
C PHE A 63 -10.47 5.41 1.18
N LYS A 64 -9.97 4.31 1.68
CA LYS A 64 -10.48 3.66 2.89
C LYS A 64 -10.38 4.55 4.13
N ASN A 65 -9.42 5.46 4.16
CA ASN A 65 -9.22 6.45 5.22
C ASN A 65 -9.86 7.82 4.92
N GLY A 66 -10.78 7.89 3.97
CA GLY A 66 -11.57 9.09 3.68
C GLY A 66 -10.96 10.04 2.63
N GLY A 67 -9.94 9.60 1.91
CA GLY A 67 -9.29 10.39 0.87
C GLY A 67 -8.32 11.45 1.41
N PHE A 68 -8.03 12.43 0.56
CA PHE A 68 -7.20 13.58 0.94
C PHE A 68 -8.04 14.63 1.65
N SER A 69 -7.51 15.24 2.72
CA SER A 69 -8.18 16.35 3.43
C SER A 69 -7.88 17.71 2.81
N SER A 70 -6.60 18.00 2.59
CA SER A 70 -6.16 19.30 2.04
C SER A 70 -5.12 19.16 0.94
N GLY A 71 -4.66 17.95 0.69
CA GLY A 71 -3.72 17.62 -0.37
C GLY A 71 -4.42 16.99 -1.57
N GLY A 72 -3.66 16.29 -2.36
CA GLY A 72 -4.16 15.63 -3.56
C GLY A 72 -3.10 14.73 -4.18
N LEU A 73 -3.38 14.33 -5.40
CA LEU A 73 -2.50 13.54 -6.23
C LEU A 73 -1.90 14.43 -7.32
N ASN A 74 -0.59 14.39 -7.45
CA ASN A 74 0.15 15.08 -8.47
C ASN A 74 0.99 14.09 -9.30
N MET A 75 1.12 14.35 -10.60
CA MET A 75 2.02 13.61 -11.48
C MET A 75 3.33 14.39 -11.60
N ASP A 76 4.21 14.27 -10.61
CA ASP A 76 5.55 14.84 -10.68
C ASP A 76 6.47 13.92 -11.49
N ALA A 77 6.29 13.97 -12.81
CA ALA A 77 6.89 13.03 -13.73
C ALA A 77 7.37 13.71 -15.01
N LYS A 78 8.30 13.05 -15.68
CA LYS A 78 8.89 13.52 -16.95
C LYS A 78 8.91 12.40 -18.00
N ILE A 79 8.78 12.81 -19.26
CA ILE A 79 8.93 11.88 -20.40
C ILE A 79 10.35 11.36 -20.50
N ARG A 80 10.52 10.20 -21.17
CA ARG A 80 11.82 9.60 -21.39
C ARG A 80 12.68 10.47 -22.32
N ARG A 81 14.01 10.37 -22.18
CA ARG A 81 14.97 11.13 -23.02
C ARG A 81 14.83 10.87 -24.51
N GLN A 82 14.37 9.68 -24.89
CA GLN A 82 14.19 9.27 -26.29
C GLN A 82 12.78 9.54 -26.83
N SER A 83 11.86 10.02 -25.98
CA SER A 83 10.54 10.48 -26.39
C SER A 83 10.65 11.94 -26.83
N ILE A 84 10.90 12.15 -28.09
CA ILE A 84 11.22 13.47 -28.66
C ILE A 84 10.14 14.06 -29.56
N ASP A 85 9.09 13.28 -29.84
CA ASP A 85 7.93 13.77 -30.56
C ASP A 85 7.00 14.58 -29.64
N PRO A 86 6.43 15.70 -30.12
CA PRO A 86 5.52 16.51 -29.28
C PRO A 86 4.33 15.74 -28.71
N GLU A 87 3.86 14.72 -29.43
CA GLU A 87 2.75 13.85 -29.03
C GLU A 87 3.09 12.98 -27.83
N ASP A 88 4.35 12.66 -27.59
CA ASP A 88 4.79 11.80 -26.47
C ASP A 88 4.37 12.39 -25.12
N LEU A 89 4.35 13.73 -25.01
CA LEU A 89 3.89 14.40 -23.78
C LEU A 89 2.41 14.13 -23.52
N PHE A 90 1.58 14.17 -24.56
CA PHE A 90 0.15 13.86 -24.42
C PHE A 90 -0.08 12.40 -24.10
N TYR A 91 0.63 11.48 -24.77
CA TYR A 91 0.53 10.04 -24.45
C TYR A 91 0.93 9.74 -23.01
N ALA A 92 1.98 10.38 -22.50
CA ALA A 92 2.42 10.18 -21.13
C ALA A 92 1.35 10.62 -20.11
N HIS A 93 0.78 11.83 -20.27
CA HIS A 93 -0.24 12.35 -19.38
C HIS A 93 -1.54 11.57 -19.48
N ILE A 94 -2.06 11.34 -20.69
CA ILE A 94 -3.30 10.60 -20.90
C ILE A 94 -3.17 9.17 -20.37
N GLY A 95 -2.08 8.47 -20.72
CA GLY A 95 -1.83 7.10 -20.26
C GLY A 95 -1.74 6.98 -18.73
N SER A 96 -1.18 7.99 -18.07
CA SER A 96 -1.10 8.04 -16.61
C SER A 96 -2.48 8.30 -15.97
N MET A 97 -3.26 9.22 -16.53
CA MET A 97 -4.63 9.48 -16.09
C MET A 97 -5.51 8.24 -16.26
N ASP A 98 -5.38 7.54 -17.39
CA ASP A 98 -6.09 6.28 -17.65
C ASP A 98 -5.66 5.17 -16.67
N THR A 99 -4.39 5.13 -16.31
CA THR A 99 -3.88 4.20 -15.29
C THR A 99 -4.50 4.51 -13.94
N CYS A 100 -4.54 5.76 -13.52
CA CYS A 100 -5.21 6.17 -12.28
C CYS A 100 -6.71 5.85 -12.31
N ALA A 101 -7.40 6.13 -13.42
CA ALA A 101 -8.83 5.83 -13.55
C ALA A 101 -9.12 4.33 -13.43
N ARG A 102 -8.32 3.48 -14.08
CA ARG A 102 -8.42 2.01 -13.95
C ARG A 102 -8.14 1.55 -12.52
N THR A 103 -7.14 2.14 -11.87
CA THR A 103 -6.83 1.87 -10.46
C THR A 103 -8.03 2.21 -9.57
N LEU A 104 -8.66 3.35 -9.77
CA LEU A 104 -9.84 3.75 -8.99
C LEU A 104 -11.00 2.78 -9.17
N ILE A 105 -11.23 2.27 -10.39
CA ILE A 105 -12.26 1.25 -10.65
C ILE A 105 -11.95 -0.06 -9.90
N ALA A 106 -10.70 -0.49 -9.91
CA ALA A 106 -10.27 -1.68 -9.16
C ALA A 106 -10.45 -1.48 -7.64
N VAL A 107 -10.04 -0.32 -7.12
CA VAL A 107 -10.18 0.04 -5.70
C VAL A 107 -11.65 0.11 -5.27
N GLU A 108 -12.53 0.68 -6.08
CA GLU A 108 -13.97 0.70 -5.82
C GLU A 108 -14.54 -0.72 -5.70
N LYS A 109 -14.20 -1.60 -6.63
CA LYS A 109 -14.60 -3.02 -6.56
C LYS A 109 -14.08 -3.69 -5.30
N MET A 110 -12.81 -3.49 -4.98
CA MET A 110 -12.16 -4.06 -3.80
C MET A 110 -12.82 -3.60 -2.49
N ILE A 111 -13.18 -2.31 -2.39
CA ILE A 111 -13.88 -1.76 -1.23
C ILE A 111 -15.29 -2.33 -1.12
N ASN A 112 -16.03 -2.43 -2.24
CA ASN A 112 -17.40 -2.95 -2.28
C ASN A 112 -17.46 -4.45 -2.00
N ASP A 113 -16.49 -5.23 -2.45
CA ASP A 113 -16.38 -6.67 -2.18
C ASP A 113 -16.06 -6.94 -0.69
N GLY A 114 -15.15 -6.19 -0.09
CA GLY A 114 -14.81 -6.27 1.33
C GLY A 114 -13.96 -7.48 1.74
N SER A 115 -13.64 -8.41 0.84
CA SER A 115 -12.90 -9.64 1.15
C SER A 115 -11.49 -9.34 1.68
N TYR A 116 -10.81 -8.33 1.12
CA TYR A 116 -9.48 -7.92 1.57
C TYR A 116 -9.54 -7.37 3.01
N GLU A 117 -10.47 -6.49 3.31
CA GLU A 117 -10.66 -5.94 4.65
C GLU A 117 -11.01 -7.04 5.67
N PHE A 118 -11.91 -7.94 5.29
CA PHE A 118 -12.29 -9.08 6.11
C PHE A 118 -11.09 -9.97 6.44
N PHE A 119 -10.24 -10.25 5.44
CA PHE A 119 -9.01 -11.00 5.65
C PHE A 119 -8.07 -10.32 6.63
N LEU A 120 -7.82 -9.02 6.48
CA LEU A 120 -6.97 -8.25 7.40
C LEU A 120 -7.52 -8.28 8.82
N LYS A 121 -8.83 -8.07 8.97
CA LYS A 121 -9.50 -8.13 10.28
C LYS A 121 -9.30 -9.49 10.95
N GLN A 122 -9.59 -10.58 10.25
CA GLN A 122 -9.40 -11.93 10.79
C GLN A 122 -7.93 -12.22 11.17
N ARG A 123 -6.97 -11.75 10.36
CA ARG A 123 -5.55 -11.98 10.61
C ARG A 123 -5.10 -11.35 11.93
N TYR A 124 -5.58 -10.18 12.25
CA TYR A 124 -5.16 -9.40 13.41
C TYR A 124 -6.16 -9.43 14.58
N GLU A 125 -7.27 -10.16 14.46
CA GLU A 125 -8.33 -10.23 15.47
C GLU A 125 -7.80 -10.67 16.84
N SER A 126 -6.92 -11.67 16.86
CA SER A 126 -6.35 -12.19 18.11
C SER A 126 -5.52 -11.16 18.90
N TRP A 127 -5.01 -10.11 18.27
CA TRP A 127 -4.32 -9.03 18.97
C TRP A 127 -5.28 -8.21 19.85
N ASN A 128 -6.52 -8.05 19.41
CA ASN A 128 -7.55 -7.34 20.15
C ASN A 128 -8.19 -8.26 21.21
N ASP A 129 -8.47 -9.51 20.88
CA ASP A 129 -9.12 -10.47 21.76
C ASP A 129 -8.22 -10.92 22.90
N ASN A 130 -6.90 -10.90 22.71
CA ASN A 130 -5.91 -11.25 23.72
C ASN A 130 -5.28 -10.00 24.39
N SER A 131 -6.01 -8.92 24.53
CA SER A 131 -5.52 -7.68 25.13
C SER A 131 -4.95 -7.87 26.54
N GLU A 132 -5.48 -8.83 27.31
CA GLU A 132 -4.95 -9.19 28.63
C GLU A 132 -3.56 -9.81 28.54
N LEU A 133 -3.36 -10.71 27.59
CA LEU A 133 -2.09 -11.38 27.31
C LEU A 133 -1.02 -10.36 26.89
N MET A 134 -1.40 -9.37 26.06
CA MET A 134 -0.49 -8.36 25.52
C MET A 134 -0.14 -7.25 26.51
N ASN A 135 -1.01 -6.94 27.47
CA ASN A 135 -0.87 -5.74 28.30
C ASN A 135 -0.68 -6.03 29.79
N LYS A 136 -0.97 -7.24 30.28
CA LYS A 136 -0.98 -7.55 31.71
C LYS A 136 -0.04 -8.67 32.14
N LEU A 137 0.35 -9.54 31.23
CA LEU A 137 1.19 -10.68 31.56
C LEU A 137 2.67 -10.39 31.27
N SER A 138 3.55 -10.85 32.15
CA SER A 138 4.98 -10.88 31.89
C SER A 138 5.33 -12.01 30.90
N LEU A 139 6.52 -11.96 30.31
CA LEU A 139 7.02 -13.04 29.45
C LEU A 139 7.08 -14.38 30.20
N GLU A 140 7.38 -14.35 31.51
CA GLU A 140 7.41 -15.54 32.38
C GLU A 140 6.00 -16.11 32.55
N ASP A 141 4.98 -15.26 32.75
CA ASP A 141 3.59 -15.71 32.87
C ASP A 141 3.11 -16.36 31.57
N ILE A 142 3.46 -15.76 30.42
CA ILE A 142 3.13 -16.31 29.10
C ILE A 142 3.83 -17.66 28.89
N HIS A 143 5.12 -17.77 29.22
CA HIS A 143 5.86 -19.03 29.13
C HIS A 143 5.21 -20.12 29.99
N ASN A 144 4.92 -19.81 31.25
CA ASN A 144 4.30 -20.75 32.18
C ASN A 144 2.91 -21.20 31.69
N LYS A 145 2.13 -20.27 31.11
CA LYS A 145 0.84 -20.60 30.49
C LYS A 145 0.98 -21.56 29.33
N VAL A 146 1.93 -21.29 28.41
CA VAL A 146 2.21 -22.15 27.25
C VAL A 146 2.56 -23.58 27.68
N ILE A 147 3.43 -23.74 28.68
CA ILE A 147 3.82 -25.04 29.20
C ILE A 147 2.65 -25.74 29.90
N LYS A 148 1.94 -25.02 30.77
CA LYS A 148 0.84 -25.57 31.55
C LYS A 148 -0.33 -26.07 30.70
N GLU A 149 -0.66 -25.32 29.66
CA GLU A 149 -1.76 -25.59 28.74
C GLU A 149 -1.36 -26.43 27.53
N ASN A 150 -0.07 -26.80 27.44
CA ASN A 150 0.52 -27.56 26.31
C ASN A 150 0.19 -26.91 24.97
N ILE A 151 0.33 -25.59 24.90
CA ILE A 151 0.07 -24.82 23.68
C ILE A 151 1.25 -24.99 22.74
N ASN A 152 0.98 -25.37 21.47
CA ASN A 152 1.97 -25.30 20.41
C ASN A 152 1.81 -23.96 19.68
N PRO A 153 2.76 -23.01 19.82
CA PRO A 153 2.64 -21.66 19.24
C PRO A 153 3.00 -21.65 17.75
N ASP A 154 2.38 -22.48 16.95
CA ASP A 154 2.57 -22.49 15.52
C ASP A 154 2.06 -21.18 14.88
N PRO A 155 2.87 -20.57 13.98
CA PRO A 155 2.45 -19.36 13.30
C PRO A 155 1.29 -19.66 12.33
N LYS A 156 0.29 -18.78 12.31
CA LYS A 156 -0.74 -18.83 11.26
C LYS A 156 -0.14 -18.52 9.90
N SER A 157 -0.63 -19.22 8.87
CA SER A 157 -0.22 -18.94 7.48
C SER A 157 -0.43 -17.46 7.12
N GLY A 158 0.56 -16.85 6.45
CA GLY A 158 0.45 -15.51 5.88
C GLY A 158 -0.50 -15.42 4.70
N ARG A 159 -0.76 -16.56 4.03
CA ARG A 159 -1.61 -16.67 2.84
C ARG A 159 -1.26 -15.65 1.76
N GLN A 160 0.03 -15.45 1.54
CA GLN A 160 0.54 -14.45 0.59
C GLN A 160 -0.03 -14.66 -0.82
N GLU A 161 0.04 -15.89 -1.33
CA GLU A 161 -0.47 -16.24 -2.65
C GLU A 161 -1.97 -16.01 -2.79
N TYR A 162 -2.73 -16.24 -1.72
CA TYR A 162 -4.16 -15.94 -1.70
C TYR A 162 -4.41 -14.44 -1.81
N LEU A 163 -3.66 -13.62 -1.05
CA LEU A 163 -3.81 -12.17 -1.06
C LEU A 163 -3.45 -11.57 -2.41
N GLU A 164 -2.35 -12.00 -3.01
CA GLU A 164 -1.92 -11.56 -4.34
C GLU A 164 -2.97 -11.90 -5.39
N ASN A 165 -3.50 -13.14 -5.39
CA ASN A 165 -4.58 -13.51 -6.30
C ASN A 165 -5.87 -12.73 -6.05
N LEU A 166 -6.22 -12.47 -4.80
CA LEU A 166 -7.41 -11.68 -4.45
C LEU A 166 -7.28 -10.25 -4.99
N ILE A 167 -6.16 -9.57 -4.74
CA ILE A 167 -5.92 -8.20 -5.22
C ILE A 167 -5.96 -8.16 -6.76
N ASN A 168 -5.32 -9.13 -7.41
CA ASN A 168 -5.29 -9.21 -8.88
C ASN A 168 -6.65 -9.57 -9.52
N SER A 169 -7.64 -9.97 -8.75
CA SER A 169 -8.98 -10.29 -9.27
C SER A 169 -9.90 -9.08 -9.45
N PHE A 170 -9.53 -7.92 -8.94
CA PHE A 170 -10.29 -6.67 -9.04
C PHE A 170 -9.91 -5.84 -10.25
#